data_98864fbf018d9ba907d406537515116d
#
_entry.id   98864fbf018d9ba907d406537515116d
#
_cell.length_a   1.000
_cell.length_b   1.000
_cell.length_c   1.000
_cell.angle_alpha   90.00
_cell.angle_beta   90.00
_cell.angle_gamma   90.00
#
_symmetry.space_group_name_H-M   'P 1'
#
loop_
_entity.id
_entity.type
_entity.pdbx_description
1 polymer ?
#
loop_
_entity_poly.entity_id
_entity_poly.type
_entity_poly.pdbx_seq_one_letter_code
_entity_poly.pdbx_strand_id
1 'polypeptide(L)'
;MIEITFPDGAVKEYKKGITPIEIAGSISNSLAKNLLSVSFNKKQIESSSILEESGSIEFHFWEDLKGKSAFWHSSAHLFAQIIKELYPKSKLTIGPPIENGFYYDLDLGDQTISENDFEKIEKRIIEEARKDHKFSIRESSKEDAINFYKNNNNEYKIELIENLGDEKITFCDHANFSDLCKGGHIPSTGHIKAVKLLNVAGAYWRGDENNKQLTRVYGISFPKQKLLNEHLELIEEAKKRDHRVLGKKLKLFTFSQQVGLGLPLWLPKGAELRKRLEDFLTKAQKAAGYDMVVSPHIGNKKLYETSGHFQKYGESSFMPIKSPSSDEEFLLKPMNCPHHCEIYKSEQWSYKDLPIRYAEFGTVYRYEQSGELHGLTRVRGFTQDDAHIFCSQDQLVEEFEKVIDLVLYVFNTLGFDNYEVQISLKDKNDDEKYIGSAEMWDLAENAIVKATTAKKLNYTIEYGEAAFYGPKLDFMVKDALNRKWQLGTIQVDYNLPERFDLKFKNKNNQDERPVMIHRAPFGSLERFVAILIEHTGGVFPMWLTSNQIVLISVGEKHEKFAKKVSSLLEKAEIRATLDNRNETVGKKIRESEQNKVPYMGIIAVSYTHLRAHETKAKLVCRLLLEKK
;
A
#
# COMPACT_ATOMS: atom_id res chain seq x y z
N MET A 1 33.02 32.45 -14.80
CA MET A 1 31.97 31.59 -15.41
C MET A 1 31.87 30.32 -14.61
N ILE A 2 30.72 29.69 -14.57
CA ILE A 2 30.46 28.36 -14.02
C ILE A 2 29.80 27.50 -15.11
N GLU A 3 30.14 26.25 -15.13
CA GLU A 3 29.54 25.26 -16.05
C GLU A 3 28.38 24.52 -15.36
N ILE A 4 27.22 24.54 -15.97
CA ILE A 4 26.02 23.88 -15.47
C ILE A 4 25.69 22.72 -16.39
N THR A 5 25.68 21.50 -15.82
CA THR A 5 25.31 20.26 -16.51
C THR A 5 23.84 19.95 -16.27
N PHE A 6 23.08 19.75 -17.34
CA PHE A 6 21.66 19.39 -17.31
C PHE A 6 21.45 17.86 -17.36
N PRO A 7 20.24 17.35 -17.03
CA PRO A 7 19.96 15.91 -17.00
C PRO A 7 20.16 15.18 -18.35
N ASP A 8 20.04 15.89 -19.46
CA ASP A 8 20.28 15.38 -20.83
C ASP A 8 21.76 15.32 -21.21
N GLY A 9 22.66 15.72 -20.29
CA GLY A 9 24.10 15.80 -20.50
C GLY A 9 24.58 17.09 -21.16
N ALA A 10 23.68 18.02 -21.52
CA ALA A 10 24.06 19.31 -22.06
C ALA A 10 24.79 20.15 -20.99
N VAL A 11 25.85 20.85 -21.40
CA VAL A 11 26.62 21.76 -20.54
C VAL A 11 26.48 23.18 -21.09
N LYS A 12 26.17 24.14 -20.20
CA LYS A 12 26.13 25.57 -20.55
C LYS A 12 26.90 26.39 -19.53
N GLU A 13 27.55 27.46 -20.02
CA GLU A 13 28.26 28.43 -19.18
C GLU A 13 27.34 29.56 -18.74
N TYR A 14 27.43 29.92 -17.46
CA TYR A 14 26.73 31.04 -16.85
C TYR A 14 27.68 31.89 -16.02
N LYS A 15 27.28 33.12 -15.72
CA LYS A 15 28.03 33.99 -14.80
C LYS A 15 27.89 33.44 -13.36
N LYS A 16 28.98 33.51 -12.58
CA LYS A 16 28.88 33.29 -11.13
C LYS A 16 27.86 34.24 -10.52
N GLY A 17 27.13 33.77 -9.52
CA GLY A 17 26.08 34.54 -8.89
C GLY A 17 24.70 34.39 -9.55
N ILE A 18 24.58 33.61 -10.62
CA ILE A 18 23.28 33.30 -11.24
C ILE A 18 22.43 32.39 -10.32
N THR A 19 21.12 32.55 -10.40
CA THR A 19 20.15 31.72 -9.65
C THR A 19 19.53 30.65 -10.53
N PRO A 20 19.06 29.50 -9.96
CA PRO A 20 18.35 28.47 -10.69
C PRO A 20 17.12 28.98 -11.46
N ILE A 21 16.37 29.92 -10.89
CA ILE A 21 15.17 30.47 -11.54
C ILE A 21 15.55 31.31 -12.78
N GLU A 22 16.69 32.02 -12.74
CA GLU A 22 17.22 32.76 -13.90
C GLU A 22 17.74 31.80 -14.98
N ILE A 23 18.38 30.69 -14.59
CA ILE A 23 18.78 29.63 -15.54
C ILE A 23 17.53 29.04 -16.21
N ALA A 24 16.51 28.71 -15.46
CA ALA A 24 15.22 28.21 -15.99
C ALA A 24 14.59 29.23 -16.96
N GLY A 25 14.59 30.52 -16.59
CA GLY A 25 14.10 31.61 -17.43
C GLY A 25 14.89 31.79 -18.73
N SER A 26 16.20 31.58 -18.70
CA SER A 26 17.05 31.63 -19.91
C SER A 26 16.79 30.51 -20.90
N ILE A 27 16.23 29.39 -20.43
CA ILE A 27 15.83 28.28 -21.28
C ILE A 27 14.43 28.52 -21.83
N SER A 28 13.47 28.84 -20.95
CA SER A 28 12.08 29.11 -21.31
C SER A 28 11.34 29.83 -20.17
N ASN A 29 10.56 30.84 -20.52
CA ASN A 29 9.65 31.50 -19.58
C ASN A 29 8.61 30.53 -18.99
N SER A 30 8.16 29.53 -19.76
CA SER A 30 7.24 28.50 -19.29
C SER A 30 7.91 27.62 -18.24
N LEU A 31 9.17 27.26 -18.42
CA LEU A 31 9.94 26.45 -17.50
C LEU A 31 10.10 27.17 -16.15
N ALA A 32 10.52 28.43 -16.15
CA ALA A 32 10.63 29.22 -14.94
C ALA A 32 9.29 29.38 -14.20
N LYS A 33 8.20 29.60 -14.94
CA LYS A 33 6.85 29.77 -14.37
C LYS A 33 6.29 28.51 -13.70
N ASN A 34 6.63 27.34 -14.20
CA ASN A 34 6.15 26.06 -13.69
C ASN A 34 7.13 25.39 -12.72
N LEU A 35 8.31 25.99 -12.50
CA LEU A 35 9.34 25.47 -11.60
C LEU A 35 8.83 25.45 -10.16
N LEU A 36 8.93 24.30 -9.50
CA LEU A 36 8.52 24.13 -8.09
C LEU A 36 9.71 23.89 -7.17
N SER A 37 10.74 23.18 -7.63
CA SER A 37 11.91 22.87 -6.82
C SER A 37 13.14 22.63 -7.69
N VAL A 38 14.31 22.71 -7.10
CA VAL A 38 15.59 22.53 -7.79
C VAL A 38 16.50 21.63 -6.97
N SER A 39 17.18 20.71 -7.66
CA SER A 39 18.34 20.01 -7.10
C SER A 39 19.62 20.49 -7.77
N PHE A 40 20.62 20.82 -6.96
CA PHE A 40 21.98 21.15 -7.42
C PHE A 40 22.96 20.17 -6.77
N ASN A 41 23.77 19.48 -7.58
CA ASN A 41 24.67 18.42 -7.11
C ASN A 41 23.93 17.39 -6.21
N LYS A 42 22.72 16.97 -6.64
CA LYS A 42 21.81 16.05 -5.93
C LYS A 42 21.20 16.58 -4.62
N LYS A 43 21.58 17.77 -4.15
CA LYS A 43 21.00 18.41 -2.98
C LYS A 43 19.90 19.37 -3.40
N GLN A 44 18.77 19.35 -2.69
CA GLN A 44 17.69 20.30 -2.90
C GLN A 44 18.12 21.69 -2.40
N ILE A 45 17.89 22.71 -3.22
CA ILE A 45 18.21 24.12 -2.93
C ILE A 45 17.02 25.01 -3.29
N GLU A 46 17.01 26.24 -2.79
CA GLU A 46 16.02 27.24 -3.20
C GLU A 46 16.25 27.69 -4.65
N SER A 47 15.15 27.97 -5.36
CA SER A 47 15.22 28.48 -6.73
C SER A 47 15.90 29.84 -6.85
N SER A 48 15.98 30.57 -5.74
CA SER A 48 16.66 31.86 -5.59
C SER A 48 18.10 31.76 -5.04
N SER A 49 18.60 30.56 -4.78
CA SER A 49 19.98 30.37 -4.27
C SER A 49 21.00 30.82 -5.29
N ILE A 50 22.07 31.49 -4.82
CA ILE A 50 23.17 31.97 -5.64
C ILE A 50 24.12 30.81 -5.94
N LEU A 51 24.43 30.57 -7.22
CA LEU A 51 25.35 29.52 -7.66
C LEU A 51 26.74 30.12 -7.89
N GLU A 52 27.72 29.66 -7.10
CA GLU A 52 29.11 30.13 -7.15
C GLU A 52 30.09 29.12 -7.77
N GLU A 53 29.65 27.88 -7.95
CA GLU A 53 30.46 26.76 -8.45
C GLU A 53 29.78 26.03 -9.60
N SER A 54 30.57 25.30 -10.40
CA SER A 54 30.07 24.42 -11.45
C SER A 54 29.40 23.19 -10.84
N GLY A 55 28.37 22.65 -11.52
CA GLY A 55 27.65 21.47 -11.00
C GLY A 55 26.50 21.01 -11.87
N SER A 56 25.84 19.94 -11.43
CA SER A 56 24.65 19.41 -12.09
C SER A 56 23.39 20.06 -11.52
N ILE A 57 22.45 20.46 -12.40
CA ILE A 57 21.18 21.04 -12.02
C ILE A 57 20.03 20.17 -12.54
N GLU A 58 18.99 19.99 -11.71
CA GLU A 58 17.75 19.29 -12.06
C GLU A 58 16.57 20.15 -11.61
N PHE A 59 15.63 20.40 -12.52
CA PHE A 59 14.41 21.16 -12.26
C PHE A 59 13.25 20.21 -12.01
N HIS A 60 12.48 20.46 -10.95
CA HIS A 60 11.33 19.64 -10.57
C HIS A 60 10.02 20.41 -10.72
N PHE A 61 9.04 19.74 -11.29
CA PHE A 61 7.71 20.26 -11.61
C PHE A 61 6.61 19.53 -10.80
N TRP A 62 5.37 19.83 -11.11
CA TRP A 62 4.23 19.21 -10.41
C TRP A 62 4.14 17.68 -10.60
N GLU A 63 4.60 17.16 -11.71
CA GLU A 63 4.62 15.73 -12.02
C GLU A 63 5.64 14.98 -11.16
N ASP A 64 6.70 15.68 -10.69
CA ASP A 64 7.79 15.10 -9.93
C ASP A 64 7.50 15.02 -8.43
N LEU A 65 7.92 13.94 -7.78
CA LEU A 65 7.77 13.78 -6.33
C LEU A 65 8.45 14.90 -5.53
N LYS A 66 9.67 15.31 -5.93
CA LYS A 66 10.39 16.42 -5.29
C LYS A 66 9.67 17.76 -5.46
N GLY A 67 9.07 17.98 -6.64
CA GLY A 67 8.25 19.16 -6.91
C GLY A 67 6.99 19.22 -6.03
N LYS A 68 6.26 18.11 -5.93
CA LYS A 68 5.09 17.98 -5.04
C LYS A 68 5.46 18.15 -3.57
N SER A 69 6.55 17.52 -3.13
CA SER A 69 7.03 17.63 -1.75
C SER A 69 7.34 19.08 -1.38
N ALA A 70 8.08 19.81 -2.22
CA ALA A 70 8.35 21.24 -2.02
C ALA A 70 7.07 22.08 -2.00
N PHE A 71 6.10 21.75 -2.86
CA PHE A 71 4.83 22.45 -2.94
C PHE A 71 4.01 22.29 -1.65
N TRP A 72 3.87 21.06 -1.15
CA TRP A 72 3.13 20.80 0.08
C TRP A 72 3.86 21.31 1.33
N HIS A 73 5.21 21.24 1.35
CA HIS A 73 6.02 21.84 2.39
C HIS A 73 5.78 23.36 2.48
N SER A 74 5.84 24.06 1.34
CA SER A 74 5.55 25.49 1.29
C SER A 74 4.11 25.82 1.68
N SER A 75 3.16 24.94 1.32
CA SER A 75 1.75 25.08 1.74
C SER A 75 1.59 24.94 3.25
N ALA A 76 2.38 24.06 3.89
CA ALA A 76 2.39 23.93 5.35
C ALA A 76 2.89 25.21 6.03
N HIS A 77 3.92 25.89 5.48
CA HIS A 77 4.35 27.18 5.99
C HIS A 77 3.31 28.29 5.83
N LEU A 78 2.63 28.33 4.67
CA LEU A 78 1.55 29.28 4.45
C LEU A 78 0.35 29.01 5.39
N PHE A 79 0.01 27.74 5.61
CA PHE A 79 -0.99 27.35 6.61
C PHE A 79 -0.58 27.80 8.01
N ALA A 80 0.68 27.59 8.40
CA ALA A 80 1.20 28.00 9.71
C ALA A 80 1.12 29.51 9.93
N GLN A 81 1.44 30.32 8.90
CA GLN A 81 1.25 31.77 8.93
C GLN A 81 -0.20 32.13 9.23
N ILE A 82 -1.17 31.54 8.51
CA ILE A 82 -2.59 31.82 8.67
C ILE A 82 -3.11 31.36 10.03
N ILE A 83 -2.64 30.21 10.53
CA ILE A 83 -2.97 29.76 11.89
C ILE A 83 -2.46 30.77 12.92
N LYS A 84 -1.24 31.25 12.78
CA LYS A 84 -0.68 32.25 13.72
C LYS A 84 -1.44 33.58 13.66
N GLU A 85 -1.95 33.96 12.49
CA GLU A 85 -2.81 35.15 12.31
C GLU A 85 -4.19 34.97 13.00
N LEU A 86 -4.86 33.83 12.75
CA LEU A 86 -6.21 33.57 13.27
C LEU A 86 -6.21 33.13 14.74
N TYR A 87 -5.15 32.47 15.18
CA TYR A 87 -4.96 31.94 16.53
C TYR A 87 -3.60 32.39 17.11
N PRO A 88 -3.46 33.69 17.49
CA PRO A 88 -2.15 34.27 17.88
C PRO A 88 -1.45 33.60 19.04
N LYS A 89 -2.21 32.93 19.93
CA LYS A 89 -1.68 32.20 21.10
C LYS A 89 -1.21 30.79 20.76
N SER A 90 -1.46 30.31 19.54
CA SER A 90 -1.05 28.97 19.11
C SER A 90 0.47 28.83 19.10
N LYS A 91 0.96 27.64 19.43
CA LYS A 91 2.37 27.27 19.29
C LYS A 91 2.51 26.30 18.12
N LEU A 92 3.29 26.70 17.16
CA LEU A 92 3.56 25.91 15.95
C LEU A 92 4.64 24.86 16.28
N THR A 93 4.47 23.63 15.86
CA THR A 93 5.45 22.57 16.09
C THR A 93 6.12 22.13 14.79
N ILE A 94 5.61 21.11 14.13
CA ILE A 94 6.14 20.58 12.86
C ILE A 94 5.02 20.44 11.82
N GLY A 95 5.38 20.67 10.55
CA GLY A 95 4.47 20.59 9.42
C GLY A 95 5.13 19.99 8.18
N PRO A 96 5.47 18.69 8.15
CA PRO A 96 6.10 18.07 7.01
C PRO A 96 5.10 17.82 5.87
N PRO A 97 5.60 17.77 4.62
CA PRO A 97 4.86 17.16 3.54
C PRO A 97 4.71 15.66 3.77
N ILE A 98 3.60 15.10 3.27
CA ILE A 98 3.33 13.67 3.26
C ILE A 98 3.04 13.23 1.82
N GLU A 99 2.85 11.93 1.58
CA GLU A 99 2.66 11.38 0.23
C GLU A 99 1.56 12.08 -0.58
N ASN A 100 0.47 12.53 0.10
CA ASN A 100 -0.66 13.22 -0.53
C ASN A 100 -1.08 14.44 0.29
N GLY A 101 -0.25 15.49 0.29
CA GLY A 101 -0.52 16.72 1.01
C GLY A 101 0.49 17.03 2.11
N PHE A 102 -0.02 17.61 3.20
CA PHE A 102 0.77 17.97 4.38
C PHE A 102 -0.08 17.82 5.64
N TYR A 103 0.56 17.77 6.78
CA TYR A 103 -0.10 18.04 8.05
C TYR A 103 0.66 19.11 8.82
N TYR A 104 0.01 19.65 9.84
CA TYR A 104 0.66 20.54 10.81
C TYR A 104 0.18 20.22 12.22
N ASP A 105 1.12 20.06 13.15
CA ASP A 105 0.84 19.85 14.57
C ASP A 105 0.86 21.19 15.31
N LEU A 106 -0.19 21.45 16.08
CA LEU A 106 -0.48 22.71 16.73
C LEU A 106 -0.78 22.51 18.21
N ASP A 107 -0.16 23.30 19.07
CA ASP A 107 -0.64 23.51 20.42
C ASP A 107 -1.52 24.77 20.44
N LEU A 108 -2.80 24.58 20.55
CA LEU A 108 -3.80 25.66 20.53
C LEU A 108 -4.14 26.21 21.92
N GLY A 109 -3.53 25.66 23.00
CA GLY A 109 -3.89 25.98 24.38
C GLY A 109 -5.36 25.63 24.66
N ASP A 110 -6.15 26.64 25.05
CA ASP A 110 -7.60 26.49 25.33
C ASP A 110 -8.49 26.63 24.08
N GLN A 111 -7.90 26.90 22.91
CA GLN A 111 -8.63 27.06 21.66
C GLN A 111 -8.72 25.71 20.93
N THR A 112 -9.70 25.57 20.05
CA THR A 112 -9.89 24.36 19.23
C THR A 112 -10.06 24.75 17.77
N ILE A 113 -9.63 23.88 16.88
CA ILE A 113 -9.93 23.93 15.44
C ILE A 113 -10.79 22.70 15.13
N SER A 114 -11.87 22.93 14.44
CA SER A 114 -12.80 21.91 13.95
C SER A 114 -12.99 22.04 12.44
N GLU A 115 -13.67 21.07 11.82
CA GLU A 115 -14.00 21.14 10.39
C GLU A 115 -14.84 22.37 10.02
N ASN A 116 -15.60 22.94 10.97
CA ASN A 116 -16.37 24.17 10.77
C ASN A 116 -15.50 25.41 10.53
N ASP A 117 -14.24 25.37 10.95
CA ASP A 117 -13.29 26.47 10.78
C ASP A 117 -12.56 26.41 9.44
N PHE A 118 -12.63 25.27 8.75
CA PHE A 118 -11.84 24.99 7.54
C PHE A 118 -12.10 26.00 6.43
N GLU A 119 -13.36 26.31 6.12
CA GLU A 119 -13.69 27.23 5.04
C GLU A 119 -13.07 28.61 5.25
N LYS A 120 -13.09 29.10 6.50
CA LYS A 120 -12.47 30.38 6.88
C LYS A 120 -10.95 30.35 6.71
N ILE A 121 -10.31 29.27 7.15
CA ILE A 121 -8.85 29.10 7.06
C ILE A 121 -8.44 28.96 5.58
N GLU A 122 -9.10 28.10 4.81
CA GLU A 122 -8.86 27.87 3.38
C GLU A 122 -8.97 29.18 2.57
N LYS A 123 -10.05 29.95 2.79
CA LYS A 123 -10.24 31.25 2.15
C LYS A 123 -9.08 32.19 2.45
N ARG A 124 -8.67 32.27 3.71
CA ARG A 124 -7.57 33.15 4.14
C ARG A 124 -6.23 32.73 3.55
N ILE A 125 -5.95 31.41 3.45
CA ILE A 125 -4.75 30.87 2.79
C ILE A 125 -4.72 31.33 1.32
N ILE A 126 -5.82 31.20 0.58
CA ILE A 126 -5.86 31.58 -0.84
C ILE A 126 -5.76 33.10 -1.02
N GLU A 127 -6.32 33.90 -0.13
CA GLU A 127 -6.15 35.35 -0.14
C GLU A 127 -4.69 35.75 0.04
N GLU A 128 -3.98 35.11 0.98
CA GLU A 128 -2.57 35.37 1.23
C GLU A 128 -1.67 34.84 0.09
N ALA A 129 -1.96 33.64 -0.43
CA ALA A 129 -1.25 33.07 -1.57
C ALA A 129 -1.26 34.00 -2.80
N ARG A 130 -2.38 34.70 -3.06
CA ARG A 130 -2.52 35.64 -4.18
C ARG A 130 -1.59 36.84 -4.12
N LYS A 131 -1.04 37.15 -2.94
CA LYS A 131 -0.07 38.24 -2.77
C LYS A 131 1.30 37.90 -3.32
N ASP A 132 1.52 36.64 -3.66
CA ASP A 132 2.72 36.12 -4.37
C ASP A 132 4.05 36.40 -3.66
N HIS A 133 4.09 36.19 -2.34
CA HIS A 133 5.28 36.36 -1.53
C HIS A 133 6.33 35.30 -1.85
N LYS A 134 7.57 35.73 -2.05
CA LYS A 134 8.73 34.85 -2.27
C LYS A 134 9.11 34.14 -0.98
N PHE A 135 9.49 32.87 -1.10
CA PHE A 135 10.15 32.13 -0.04
C PHE A 135 11.65 32.40 -0.07
N SER A 136 12.25 32.59 1.09
CA SER A 136 13.69 32.78 1.25
C SER A 136 14.20 32.06 2.50
N ILE A 137 15.45 31.60 2.43
CA ILE A 137 16.13 30.99 3.57
C ILE A 137 17.09 31.97 4.18
N ARG A 138 17.06 32.09 5.49
CA ARG A 138 17.96 32.90 6.30
C ARG A 138 18.69 32.02 7.32
N GLU A 139 20.03 32.10 7.34
CA GLU A 139 20.85 31.48 8.38
C GLU A 139 20.75 32.28 9.69
N SER A 140 20.83 31.59 10.82
CA SER A 140 20.81 32.18 12.16
C SER A 140 21.79 31.44 13.07
N SER A 141 22.29 32.13 14.08
CA SER A 141 22.99 31.46 15.18
C SER A 141 22.01 30.65 16.02
N LYS A 142 22.49 29.61 16.71
CA LYS A 142 21.66 28.80 17.62
C LYS A 142 21.08 29.67 18.76
N GLU A 143 21.87 30.61 19.26
CA GLU A 143 21.47 31.52 20.32
C GLU A 143 20.34 32.48 19.86
N ASP A 144 20.48 33.10 18.69
CA ASP A 144 19.45 34.00 18.13
C ASP A 144 18.16 33.24 17.83
N ALA A 145 18.25 32.02 17.31
CA ALA A 145 17.11 31.17 17.03
C ALA A 145 16.36 30.79 18.32
N ILE A 146 17.07 30.41 19.39
CA ILE A 146 16.48 30.14 20.70
C ILE A 146 15.82 31.40 21.26
N ASN A 147 16.49 32.56 21.19
CA ASN A 147 15.94 33.83 21.67
C ASN A 147 14.69 34.24 20.90
N PHE A 148 14.67 34.04 19.58
CA PHE A 148 13.49 34.28 18.76
C PHE A 148 12.29 33.47 19.25
N TYR A 149 12.45 32.16 19.53
CA TYR A 149 11.34 31.32 20.00
C TYR A 149 11.02 31.52 21.48
N LYS A 150 11.95 31.94 22.32
CA LYS A 150 11.67 32.39 23.70
C LYS A 150 10.73 33.61 23.70
N ASN A 151 10.99 34.59 22.85
CA ASN A 151 10.14 35.78 22.69
C ASN A 151 8.75 35.45 22.14
N ASN A 152 8.62 34.35 21.39
CA ASN A 152 7.36 33.84 20.84
C ASN A 152 6.70 32.76 21.75
N ASN A 153 7.23 32.48 22.96
CA ASN A 153 6.75 31.48 23.91
C ASN A 153 6.53 30.10 23.27
N ASN A 154 7.49 29.62 22.45
CA ASN A 154 7.37 28.35 21.74
C ASN A 154 8.47 27.37 22.18
N GLU A 155 8.19 26.63 23.24
CA GLU A 155 9.10 25.64 23.82
C GLU A 155 9.39 24.46 22.86
N TYR A 156 8.44 24.08 21.99
CA TYR A 156 8.62 22.99 21.04
C TYR A 156 9.74 23.27 20.04
N LYS A 157 9.78 24.50 19.50
CA LYS A 157 10.85 24.92 18.57
C LYS A 157 12.19 25.07 19.28
N ILE A 158 12.19 25.50 20.53
CA ILE A 158 13.41 25.56 21.34
C ILE A 158 13.98 24.16 21.52
N GLU A 159 13.15 23.19 21.93
CA GLU A 159 13.52 21.78 22.10
C GLU A 159 14.06 21.18 20.78
N LEU A 160 13.43 21.50 19.64
CA LEU A 160 13.93 21.06 18.33
C LEU A 160 15.32 21.60 18.05
N ILE A 161 15.57 22.90 18.28
CA ILE A 161 16.85 23.55 18.05
C ILE A 161 17.94 22.99 18.97
N GLU A 162 17.61 22.76 20.25
CA GLU A 162 18.56 22.21 21.24
C GLU A 162 19.04 20.81 20.84
N ASN A 163 18.17 20.01 20.23
CA ASN A 163 18.47 18.65 19.74
C ASN A 163 19.17 18.62 18.36
N LEU A 164 19.24 19.74 17.65
CA LEU A 164 20.10 19.86 16.47
C LEU A 164 21.55 20.01 16.96
N GLY A 165 22.45 19.13 16.50
CA GLY A 165 23.88 19.20 16.81
C GLY A 165 24.52 20.50 16.31
N ASP A 166 25.71 20.41 15.74
CA ASP A 166 26.43 21.55 15.13
C ASP A 166 25.90 21.97 13.76
N GLU A 167 24.65 21.58 13.43
CA GLU A 167 24.00 21.98 12.16
C GLU A 167 23.71 23.50 12.18
N LYS A 168 23.87 24.14 11.02
CA LYS A 168 23.42 25.51 10.83
C LYS A 168 21.92 25.63 11.01
N ILE A 169 21.48 26.60 11.81
CA ILE A 169 20.06 26.87 12.01
C ILE A 169 19.57 27.77 10.89
N THR A 170 18.51 27.34 10.21
CA THR A 170 17.90 28.08 9.09
C THR A 170 16.43 28.36 9.33
N PHE A 171 15.98 29.51 8.88
CA PHE A 171 14.59 29.94 8.89
C PHE A 171 14.08 30.08 7.45
N CYS A 172 12.86 29.69 7.24
CA CYS A 172 12.09 30.05 6.06
C CYS A 172 11.33 31.35 6.34
N ASP A 173 11.62 32.38 5.55
CA ASP A 173 10.94 33.68 5.63
C ASP A 173 10.06 33.88 4.41
N HIS A 174 8.80 34.34 4.63
CA HIS A 174 7.91 34.83 3.58
C HIS A 174 6.92 35.83 4.17
N ALA A 175 6.61 36.88 3.45
CA ALA A 175 5.83 38.01 3.99
C ALA A 175 6.40 38.51 5.33
N ASN A 176 5.58 38.47 6.38
CA ASN A 176 5.94 38.81 7.76
C ASN A 176 6.05 37.57 8.67
N PHE A 177 6.19 36.38 8.09
CA PHE A 177 6.26 35.11 8.81
C PHE A 177 7.65 34.47 8.67
N SER A 178 8.16 33.96 9.78
CA SER A 178 9.40 33.22 9.88
C SER A 178 9.21 31.93 10.66
N ASP A 179 9.69 30.82 10.14
CA ASP A 179 9.65 29.53 10.87
C ASP A 179 10.94 28.72 10.65
N LEU A 180 11.30 27.89 11.65
CA LEU A 180 12.43 26.97 11.60
C LEU A 180 12.26 25.98 10.44
N CYS A 181 13.20 25.94 9.51
CA CYS A 181 13.09 25.10 8.32
C CYS A 181 14.46 24.81 7.69
N LYS A 182 14.60 23.60 7.11
CA LYS A 182 15.82 23.18 6.38
C LYS A 182 15.85 23.61 4.90
N GLY A 183 14.79 24.22 4.38
CA GLY A 183 14.67 24.65 2.99
C GLY A 183 13.89 23.69 2.09
N GLY A 184 13.93 23.94 0.79
CA GLY A 184 13.23 23.13 -0.21
C GLY A 184 11.81 23.63 -0.50
N HIS A 185 11.68 24.96 -0.76
CA HIS A 185 10.40 25.60 -1.03
C HIS A 185 10.16 25.85 -2.52
N ILE A 186 8.90 26.13 -2.85
CA ILE A 186 8.53 26.68 -4.15
C ILE A 186 8.96 28.15 -4.26
N PRO A 187 9.08 28.72 -5.48
CA PRO A 187 9.57 30.09 -5.64
C PRO A 187 8.73 31.15 -4.91
N SER A 188 7.41 30.99 -4.86
CA SER A 188 6.51 31.93 -4.18
C SER A 188 5.17 31.31 -3.81
N THR A 189 4.47 31.95 -2.86
CA THR A 189 3.12 31.54 -2.43
C THR A 189 2.10 31.55 -3.57
N GLY A 190 2.32 32.39 -4.59
CA GLY A 190 1.47 32.51 -5.77
C GLY A 190 1.29 31.26 -6.60
N HIS A 191 2.14 30.23 -6.42
CA HIS A 191 1.95 28.91 -7.05
C HIS A 191 0.78 28.14 -6.44
N ILE A 192 0.39 28.43 -5.17
CA ILE A 192 -0.69 27.75 -4.46
C ILE A 192 -2.03 28.37 -4.88
N LYS A 193 -2.74 27.69 -5.79
CA LYS A 193 -4.01 28.18 -6.34
C LYS A 193 -5.25 27.55 -5.72
N ALA A 194 -5.09 26.39 -5.10
CA ALA A 194 -6.18 25.66 -4.48
C ALA A 194 -5.69 24.96 -3.22
N VAL A 195 -6.48 24.97 -2.16
CA VAL A 195 -6.19 24.30 -0.89
C VAL A 195 -7.48 23.69 -0.35
N LYS A 196 -7.34 22.55 0.32
CA LYS A 196 -8.42 21.91 1.07
C LYS A 196 -7.87 21.35 2.37
N LEU A 197 -8.49 21.67 3.49
CA LEU A 197 -8.25 21.01 4.77
C LEU A 197 -9.14 19.76 4.82
N LEU A 198 -8.57 18.64 5.27
CA LEU A 198 -9.19 17.34 5.12
C LEU A 198 -9.82 16.82 6.41
N ASN A 199 -9.06 16.89 7.52
CA ASN A 199 -9.51 16.44 8.84
C ASN A 199 -8.64 16.99 9.97
N VAL A 200 -9.15 16.87 11.19
CA VAL A 200 -8.44 17.16 12.43
C VAL A 200 -8.28 15.86 13.22
N ALA A 201 -7.10 15.64 13.80
CA ALA A 201 -6.81 14.51 14.65
C ALA A 201 -6.00 14.94 15.88
N GLY A 202 -6.05 14.17 16.96
CA GLY A 202 -5.10 14.29 18.06
C GLY A 202 -3.77 13.61 17.69
N ALA A 203 -2.65 14.21 18.09
CA ALA A 203 -1.34 13.61 17.95
C ALA A 203 -0.50 13.94 19.19
N TYR A 204 0.27 12.98 19.70
CA TYR A 204 1.18 13.27 20.81
C TYR A 204 2.48 13.86 20.28
N TRP A 205 3.03 14.83 21.03
CA TRP A 205 4.33 15.41 20.69
C TRP A 205 5.39 14.30 20.58
N ARG A 206 6.10 14.26 19.44
CA ARG A 206 7.09 13.21 19.09
C ARG A 206 6.54 11.77 19.08
N GLY A 207 5.23 11.59 19.02
CA GLY A 207 4.59 10.27 18.98
C GLY A 207 4.60 9.53 20.34
N ASP A 208 5.02 10.16 21.41
CA ASP A 208 5.04 9.59 22.77
C ASP A 208 3.76 9.98 23.51
N GLU A 209 2.99 8.98 23.93
CA GLU A 209 1.72 9.16 24.65
C GLU A 209 1.86 9.86 26.03
N ASN A 210 3.06 9.91 26.58
CA ASN A 210 3.37 10.63 27.82
C ASN A 210 3.52 12.14 27.59
N ASN A 211 3.70 12.58 26.36
CA ASN A 211 3.83 13.97 26.00
C ASN A 211 2.46 14.63 25.78
N LYS A 212 2.47 15.97 25.67
CA LYS A 212 1.26 16.75 25.43
C LYS A 212 0.58 16.34 24.12
N GLN A 213 -0.73 16.17 24.17
CA GLN A 213 -1.54 15.97 23.00
C GLN A 213 -1.70 17.30 22.23
N LEU A 214 -1.40 17.26 20.95
CA LEU A 214 -1.48 18.37 19.99
C LEU A 214 -2.67 18.16 19.04
N THR A 215 -3.07 19.25 18.38
CA THR A 215 -4.05 19.21 17.31
C THR A 215 -3.31 19.09 15.99
N ARG A 216 -3.52 17.98 15.27
CA ARG A 216 -2.99 17.73 13.93
C ARG A 216 -4.04 18.07 12.89
N VAL A 217 -3.73 19.01 12.00
CA VAL A 217 -4.60 19.37 10.86
C VAL A 217 -3.97 18.87 9.58
N TYR A 218 -4.73 18.08 8.81
CA TYR A 218 -4.33 17.60 7.50
C TYR A 218 -4.85 18.50 6.40
N GLY A 219 -4.01 18.79 5.43
CA GLY A 219 -4.37 19.61 4.27
C GLY A 219 -3.71 19.12 2.99
N ILE A 220 -4.32 19.52 1.88
CA ILE A 220 -3.77 19.30 0.54
C ILE A 220 -3.92 20.54 -0.30
N SER A 221 -2.98 20.77 -1.21
CA SER A 221 -2.96 21.96 -2.07
C SER A 221 -2.51 21.60 -3.48
N PHE A 222 -2.92 22.43 -4.44
CA PHE A 222 -2.67 22.21 -5.86
C PHE A 222 -2.34 23.52 -6.60
N PRO A 223 -1.55 23.44 -7.69
CA PRO A 223 -1.27 24.60 -8.55
C PRO A 223 -2.46 25.00 -9.44
N LYS A 224 -3.54 24.23 -9.46
CA LYS A 224 -4.77 24.50 -10.23
C LYS A 224 -5.99 23.96 -9.49
N GLN A 225 -7.10 24.73 -9.49
CA GLN A 225 -8.36 24.31 -8.88
C GLN A 225 -8.92 23.02 -9.50
N LYS A 226 -8.72 22.80 -10.80
CA LYS A 226 -9.15 21.59 -11.50
C LYS A 226 -8.53 20.33 -10.87
N LEU A 227 -7.22 20.37 -10.56
CA LEU A 227 -6.52 19.23 -9.94
C LEU A 227 -7.04 18.94 -8.53
N LEU A 228 -7.38 19.97 -7.75
CA LEU A 228 -8.01 19.77 -6.46
C LEU A 228 -9.39 19.10 -6.59
N ASN A 229 -10.22 19.56 -7.53
CA ASN A 229 -11.54 18.98 -7.75
C ASN A 229 -11.46 17.51 -8.16
N GLU A 230 -10.58 17.18 -9.11
CA GLU A 230 -10.31 15.80 -9.54
C GLU A 230 -9.85 14.91 -8.36
N HIS A 231 -8.98 15.44 -7.51
CA HIS A 231 -8.52 14.74 -6.31
C HIS A 231 -9.64 14.52 -5.28
N LEU A 232 -10.50 15.52 -5.05
CA LEU A 232 -11.63 15.38 -4.14
C LEU A 232 -12.69 14.39 -4.66
N GLU A 233 -12.93 14.36 -5.97
CA GLU A 233 -13.78 13.35 -6.60
C GLU A 233 -13.22 11.95 -6.41
N LEU A 234 -11.90 11.77 -6.56
CA LEU A 234 -11.23 10.49 -6.29
C LEU A 234 -11.39 10.06 -4.83
N ILE A 235 -11.23 10.98 -3.87
CA ILE A 235 -11.44 10.68 -2.44
C ILE A 235 -12.89 10.25 -2.17
N GLU A 236 -13.88 10.94 -2.74
CA GLU A 236 -15.30 10.60 -2.55
C GLU A 236 -15.63 9.24 -3.19
N GLU A 237 -15.11 8.95 -4.38
CA GLU A 237 -15.27 7.64 -5.01
C GLU A 237 -14.61 6.53 -4.19
N ALA A 238 -13.43 6.78 -3.63
CA ALA A 238 -12.76 5.81 -2.79
C ALA A 238 -13.49 5.55 -1.47
N LYS A 239 -14.07 6.58 -0.83
CA LYS A 239 -14.95 6.39 0.35
C LYS A 239 -16.14 5.48 0.04
N LYS A 240 -16.75 5.64 -1.15
CA LYS A 240 -17.85 4.77 -1.61
C LYS A 240 -17.40 3.34 -1.87
N ARG A 241 -16.13 3.13 -2.25
CA ARG A 241 -15.53 1.82 -2.55
C ARG A 241 -14.84 1.16 -1.36
N ASP A 242 -14.71 1.87 -0.22
CA ASP A 242 -14.07 1.33 0.99
C ASP A 242 -14.62 -0.06 1.32
N HIS A 243 -13.70 -1.05 1.39
CA HIS A 243 -14.06 -2.44 1.65
C HIS A 243 -14.80 -2.65 2.97
N ARG A 244 -14.61 -1.78 3.97
CA ARG A 244 -15.31 -1.85 5.26
C ARG A 244 -16.78 -1.48 5.11
N VAL A 245 -17.07 -0.50 4.25
CA VAL A 245 -18.44 -0.05 3.95
C VAL A 245 -19.12 -1.05 3.02
N LEU A 246 -18.48 -1.40 1.91
CA LEU A 246 -19.02 -2.35 0.94
C LEU A 246 -19.12 -3.76 1.50
N GLY A 247 -18.11 -4.23 2.24
CA GLY A 247 -18.11 -5.54 2.86
C GLY A 247 -19.28 -5.75 3.83
N LYS A 248 -19.58 -4.72 4.65
CA LYS A 248 -20.77 -4.73 5.53
C LYS A 248 -22.08 -4.71 4.72
N LYS A 249 -22.19 -3.82 3.71
CA LYS A 249 -23.36 -3.69 2.86
C LYS A 249 -23.66 -4.98 2.09
N LEU A 250 -22.63 -5.63 1.54
CA LEU A 250 -22.72 -6.87 0.78
C LEU A 250 -22.78 -8.12 1.67
N LYS A 251 -22.62 -7.96 3.00
CA LYS A 251 -22.61 -9.05 3.99
C LYS A 251 -21.49 -10.07 3.71
N LEU A 252 -20.27 -9.60 3.50
CA LEU A 252 -19.11 -10.44 3.21
C LEU A 252 -18.39 -10.86 4.49
N PHE A 253 -18.18 -9.93 5.42
CA PHE A 253 -17.47 -10.18 6.68
C PHE A 253 -17.96 -9.24 7.78
N THR A 254 -17.57 -9.56 9.02
CA THR A 254 -17.80 -8.72 10.18
C THR A 254 -16.67 -8.89 11.20
N PHE A 255 -16.62 -8.00 12.19
CA PHE A 255 -15.73 -8.09 13.36
C PHE A 255 -16.57 -8.09 14.62
N SER A 256 -16.11 -8.79 15.65
CA SER A 256 -16.73 -8.82 16.98
C SER A 256 -15.69 -8.56 18.06
N GLN A 257 -16.02 -7.70 19.01
CA GLN A 257 -15.15 -7.46 20.18
C GLN A 257 -14.96 -8.73 21.03
N GLN A 258 -15.97 -9.59 21.09
CA GLN A 258 -15.90 -10.86 21.84
C GLN A 258 -14.93 -11.86 21.19
N VAL A 259 -14.83 -11.86 19.86
CA VAL A 259 -13.86 -12.70 19.14
C VAL A 259 -12.44 -12.11 19.24
N GLY A 260 -12.34 -10.80 19.22
CA GLY A 260 -11.08 -10.06 19.31
C GLY A 260 -10.85 -9.11 18.13
N LEU A 261 -10.13 -8.04 18.39
CA LEU A 261 -9.79 -7.06 17.36
C LEU A 261 -8.83 -7.65 16.34
N GLY A 262 -9.07 -7.37 15.06
CA GLY A 262 -8.23 -7.87 13.98
C GLY A 262 -8.44 -9.35 13.61
N LEU A 263 -9.52 -9.98 14.11
CA LEU A 263 -9.90 -11.35 13.75
C LEU A 263 -11.22 -11.32 12.96
N PRO A 264 -11.17 -11.37 11.62
CA PRO A 264 -12.36 -11.27 10.78
C PRO A 264 -13.23 -12.52 10.84
N LEU A 265 -14.55 -12.31 10.89
CA LEU A 265 -15.55 -13.36 10.73
C LEU A 265 -16.11 -13.29 9.31
N TRP A 266 -15.89 -14.32 8.53
CA TRP A 266 -16.42 -14.43 7.18
C TRP A 266 -17.89 -14.84 7.22
N LEU A 267 -18.76 -14.01 6.64
CA LEU A 267 -20.17 -14.32 6.47
C LEU A 267 -20.38 -15.24 5.25
N PRO A 268 -21.54 -15.88 5.08
CA PRO A 268 -21.71 -16.90 4.04
C PRO A 268 -21.30 -16.46 2.62
N LYS A 269 -21.64 -15.22 2.21
CA LYS A 269 -21.24 -14.71 0.89
C LYS A 269 -19.72 -14.46 0.79
N GLY A 270 -19.10 -14.00 1.85
CA GLY A 270 -17.66 -13.79 1.90
C GLY A 270 -16.89 -15.12 1.96
N ALA A 271 -17.40 -16.10 2.71
CA ALA A 271 -16.82 -17.44 2.75
C ALA A 271 -16.86 -18.11 1.36
N GLU A 272 -17.97 -17.94 0.62
CA GLU A 272 -18.08 -18.44 -0.76
C GLU A 272 -17.11 -17.72 -1.71
N LEU A 273 -16.97 -16.38 -1.62
CA LEU A 273 -15.99 -15.62 -2.38
C LEU A 273 -14.57 -16.12 -2.12
N ARG A 274 -14.22 -16.26 -0.84
CA ARG A 274 -12.93 -16.79 -0.39
C ARG A 274 -12.67 -18.19 -0.96
N LYS A 275 -13.62 -19.09 -0.81
CA LYS A 275 -13.52 -20.47 -1.32
C LYS A 275 -13.25 -20.50 -2.83
N ARG A 276 -13.88 -19.62 -3.61
CA ARG A 276 -13.65 -19.55 -5.06
C ARG A 276 -12.28 -19.03 -5.44
N LEU A 277 -11.74 -18.09 -4.68
CA LEU A 277 -10.36 -17.64 -4.86
C LEU A 277 -9.38 -18.78 -4.54
N GLU A 278 -9.62 -19.50 -3.45
CA GLU A 278 -8.82 -20.67 -3.06
C GLU A 278 -8.88 -21.77 -4.12
N ASP A 279 -10.07 -22.12 -4.63
CA ASP A 279 -10.24 -23.12 -5.69
C ASP A 279 -9.58 -22.71 -7.01
N PHE A 280 -9.71 -21.44 -7.39
CA PHE A 280 -9.06 -20.89 -8.56
C PHE A 280 -7.53 -21.05 -8.49
N LEU A 281 -6.92 -20.60 -7.41
CA LEU A 281 -5.47 -20.64 -7.26
C LEU A 281 -4.98 -22.09 -7.06
N THR A 282 -5.73 -22.93 -6.34
CA THR A 282 -5.41 -24.37 -6.19
C THR A 282 -5.34 -25.06 -7.55
N LYS A 283 -6.27 -24.77 -8.47
CA LYS A 283 -6.24 -25.31 -9.83
C LYS A 283 -5.01 -24.84 -10.60
N ALA A 284 -4.69 -23.56 -10.53
CA ALA A 284 -3.52 -22.99 -11.18
C ALA A 284 -2.21 -23.58 -10.63
N GLN A 285 -2.10 -23.70 -9.31
CA GLN A 285 -0.95 -24.31 -8.63
C GLN A 285 -0.74 -25.77 -9.03
N LYS A 286 -1.81 -26.58 -8.98
CA LYS A 286 -1.74 -27.99 -9.41
C LYS A 286 -1.31 -28.13 -10.87
N ALA A 287 -1.83 -27.28 -11.75
CA ALA A 287 -1.41 -27.24 -13.16
C ALA A 287 0.07 -26.84 -13.33
N ALA A 288 0.62 -26.05 -12.40
CA ALA A 288 2.03 -25.67 -12.35
C ALA A 288 2.91 -26.67 -11.57
N GLY A 289 2.38 -27.84 -11.17
CA GLY A 289 3.12 -28.91 -10.52
C GLY A 289 3.39 -28.70 -9.03
N TYR A 290 2.46 -28.02 -8.32
CA TYR A 290 2.54 -27.90 -6.86
C TYR A 290 1.72 -28.98 -6.17
N ASP A 291 2.30 -29.58 -5.12
CA ASP A 291 1.64 -30.46 -4.20
C ASP A 291 1.01 -29.65 -3.04
N MET A 292 -0.26 -29.95 -2.75
CA MET A 292 -0.98 -29.25 -1.67
C MET A 292 -0.68 -29.91 -0.34
N VAL A 293 -0.24 -29.11 0.62
CA VAL A 293 0.03 -29.53 2.00
C VAL A 293 -0.85 -28.77 2.98
N VAL A 294 -0.92 -29.22 4.23
CA VAL A 294 -1.64 -28.55 5.31
C VAL A 294 -0.81 -28.64 6.58
N SER A 295 -0.52 -27.51 7.18
CA SER A 295 0.25 -27.42 8.42
C SER A 295 -0.63 -26.97 9.61
N PRO A 296 -0.32 -27.39 10.85
CA PRO A 296 -1.09 -27.01 12.03
C PRO A 296 -0.93 -25.51 12.35
N HIS A 297 -1.93 -24.96 13.08
CA HIS A 297 -1.95 -23.55 13.47
C HIS A 297 -0.95 -23.21 14.58
N ILE A 298 -0.47 -24.19 15.31
CA ILE A 298 0.51 -24.07 16.38
C ILE A 298 1.72 -24.95 16.10
N GLY A 299 2.87 -24.53 16.57
CA GLY A 299 4.11 -25.32 16.49
C GLY A 299 4.93 -25.14 17.77
N ASN A 300 5.82 -26.11 18.05
CA ASN A 300 6.74 -26.00 19.17
C ASN A 300 7.62 -24.76 19.00
N LYS A 301 7.86 -24.03 20.06
CA LYS A 301 8.66 -22.79 20.07
C LYS A 301 10.05 -23.00 19.43
N LYS A 302 10.68 -24.17 19.65
CA LYS A 302 11.98 -24.53 19.05
C LYS A 302 11.99 -24.46 17.54
N LEU A 303 10.87 -24.77 16.87
CA LEU A 303 10.73 -24.66 15.43
C LEU A 303 10.97 -23.22 14.95
N TYR A 304 10.43 -22.25 15.70
CA TYR A 304 10.54 -20.82 15.37
C TYR A 304 11.86 -20.20 15.87
N GLU A 305 12.49 -20.78 16.86
CA GLU A 305 13.86 -20.46 17.27
C GLU A 305 14.86 -20.93 16.19
N THR A 306 14.71 -22.18 15.71
CA THR A 306 15.52 -22.71 14.62
C THR A 306 15.43 -21.85 13.36
N SER A 307 14.23 -21.45 12.97
CA SER A 307 14.03 -20.61 11.80
C SER A 307 14.44 -19.14 11.98
N GLY A 308 14.69 -18.68 13.21
CA GLY A 308 15.01 -17.28 13.54
C GLY A 308 13.80 -16.34 13.62
N HIS A 309 12.59 -16.84 13.36
CA HIS A 309 11.39 -16.01 13.42
C HIS A 309 11.07 -15.53 14.83
N PHE A 310 11.33 -16.35 15.85
CA PHE A 310 11.06 -15.98 17.23
C PHE A 310 11.84 -14.73 17.68
N GLN A 311 13.12 -14.64 17.30
CA GLN A 311 13.97 -13.48 17.64
C GLN A 311 13.61 -12.21 16.85
N LYS A 312 13.25 -12.37 15.58
CA LYS A 312 13.00 -11.22 14.69
C LYS A 312 11.56 -10.68 14.75
N TYR A 313 10.58 -11.52 15.09
CA TYR A 313 9.15 -11.14 15.19
C TYR A 313 8.63 -11.13 16.63
N GLY A 314 9.51 -11.15 17.65
CA GLY A 314 9.13 -11.30 19.07
C GLY A 314 7.98 -10.37 19.51
N GLU A 315 8.05 -9.09 19.17
CA GLU A 315 7.03 -8.09 19.52
C GLU A 315 5.73 -8.25 18.69
N SER A 316 5.82 -8.80 17.49
CA SER A 316 4.67 -9.07 16.60
C SER A 316 4.14 -10.50 16.74
N SER A 317 4.61 -11.28 17.70
CA SER A 317 4.12 -12.63 17.98
C SER A 317 3.17 -12.65 19.16
N PHE A 318 2.16 -13.52 19.12
CA PHE A 318 1.40 -13.84 20.32
C PHE A 318 2.31 -14.52 21.35
N MET A 319 2.05 -14.30 22.65
CA MET A 319 2.81 -14.93 23.72
C MET A 319 2.76 -16.46 23.61
N PRO A 320 3.87 -17.16 23.96
CA PRO A 320 3.88 -18.62 23.94
C PRO A 320 2.79 -19.24 24.82
N ILE A 321 2.18 -20.29 24.32
CA ILE A 321 1.18 -21.10 25.03
C ILE A 321 1.93 -22.22 25.76
N LYS A 322 1.83 -22.27 27.08
CA LYS A 322 2.42 -23.34 27.90
C LYS A 322 1.55 -24.59 27.90
N SER A 323 2.15 -25.75 27.82
CA SER A 323 1.46 -27.01 28.03
C SER A 323 1.05 -27.18 29.50
N PRO A 324 -0.13 -27.72 29.82
CA PRO A 324 -0.56 -27.94 31.20
C PRO A 324 0.29 -28.94 31.99
N SER A 325 0.98 -29.84 31.33
CA SER A 325 1.64 -31.01 31.95
C SER A 325 3.14 -31.17 31.62
N SER A 326 3.70 -30.26 30.83
CA SER A 326 5.13 -30.28 30.45
C SER A 326 5.66 -28.84 30.34
N ASP A 327 7.00 -28.69 30.35
CA ASP A 327 7.65 -27.41 30.11
C ASP A 327 7.68 -27.01 28.63
N GLU A 328 6.88 -27.68 27.78
CA GLU A 328 6.80 -27.35 26.36
C GLU A 328 6.02 -26.06 26.12
N GLU A 329 6.58 -25.22 25.29
CA GLU A 329 5.96 -24.00 24.82
C GLU A 329 5.62 -24.12 23.33
N PHE A 330 4.41 -23.69 22.99
CA PHE A 330 3.91 -23.64 21.61
C PHE A 330 3.62 -22.19 21.21
N LEU A 331 3.76 -21.88 19.93
CA LEU A 331 3.41 -20.59 19.36
C LEU A 331 2.29 -20.75 18.31
N LEU A 332 1.40 -19.78 18.26
CA LEU A 332 0.60 -19.56 17.05
C LEU A 332 1.57 -19.22 15.92
N LYS A 333 1.51 -19.94 14.79
CA LYS A 333 2.47 -19.78 13.71
C LYS A 333 2.41 -18.38 13.09
N PRO A 334 3.50 -17.61 13.09
CA PRO A 334 3.59 -16.31 12.41
C PRO A 334 3.87 -16.44 10.92
N MET A 335 4.36 -17.63 10.50
CA MET A 335 4.76 -17.98 9.13
C MET A 335 4.58 -19.49 8.89
N ASN A 336 4.40 -19.90 7.62
CA ASN A 336 4.23 -21.31 7.23
C ASN A 336 5.57 -22.00 6.87
N CYS A 337 6.57 -21.23 6.45
CA CYS A 337 7.85 -21.74 5.94
C CYS A 337 8.56 -22.76 6.85
N PRO A 338 8.61 -22.61 8.20
CA PRO A 338 9.26 -23.61 9.04
C PRO A 338 8.59 -24.99 8.96
N HIS A 339 7.26 -25.04 8.80
CA HIS A 339 6.53 -26.28 8.65
C HIS A 339 6.82 -26.97 7.31
N HIS A 340 6.93 -26.18 6.22
CA HIS A 340 7.28 -26.73 4.90
C HIS A 340 8.71 -27.26 4.87
N CYS A 341 9.65 -26.66 5.63
CA CYS A 341 10.99 -27.22 5.82
C CYS A 341 10.94 -28.59 6.50
N GLU A 342 10.10 -28.76 7.53
CA GLU A 342 9.93 -30.06 8.21
C GLU A 342 9.25 -31.09 7.30
N ILE A 343 8.28 -30.69 6.45
CA ILE A 343 7.68 -31.56 5.45
C ILE A 343 8.73 -32.01 4.44
N TYR A 344 9.55 -31.09 3.91
CA TYR A 344 10.66 -31.46 3.01
C TYR A 344 11.62 -32.44 3.66
N LYS A 345 11.98 -32.21 4.92
CA LYS A 345 12.92 -33.02 5.69
C LYS A 345 12.40 -34.40 6.03
N SER A 346 11.08 -34.64 5.93
CA SER A 346 10.50 -35.97 6.22
C SER A 346 10.83 -37.04 5.18
N GLU A 347 11.34 -36.62 4.01
CA GLU A 347 11.70 -37.51 2.90
C GLU A 347 13.16 -37.33 2.50
N GLN A 348 13.70 -38.30 1.73
CA GLN A 348 15.03 -38.21 1.13
C GLN A 348 14.91 -37.86 -0.35
N TRP A 349 15.57 -36.80 -0.76
CA TRP A 349 15.49 -36.26 -2.11
C TRP A 349 16.78 -36.45 -2.91
N SER A 350 16.64 -36.59 -4.21
CA SER A 350 17.76 -36.60 -5.16
C SER A 350 17.58 -35.45 -6.17
N TYR A 351 18.62 -35.12 -6.90
CA TYR A 351 18.58 -34.10 -7.97
C TYR A 351 17.52 -34.38 -9.06
N LYS A 352 17.04 -35.63 -9.16
CA LYS A 352 15.99 -36.03 -10.12
C LYS A 352 14.60 -35.67 -9.66
N ASP A 353 14.43 -35.52 -8.35
CA ASP A 353 13.13 -35.20 -7.73
C ASP A 353 12.88 -33.68 -7.69
N LEU A 354 13.97 -32.89 -7.75
CA LEU A 354 13.90 -31.43 -7.74
C LEU A 354 13.42 -30.86 -9.08
N PRO A 355 12.64 -29.77 -9.06
CA PRO A 355 12.24 -28.99 -7.88
C PRO A 355 11.02 -29.57 -7.17
N ILE A 356 11.03 -29.56 -5.83
CA ILE A 356 9.88 -29.89 -4.99
C ILE A 356 9.08 -28.60 -4.71
N ARG A 357 7.75 -28.64 -4.89
CA ARG A 357 6.90 -27.46 -4.74
C ARG A 357 5.71 -27.76 -3.83
N TYR A 358 5.73 -27.20 -2.62
CA TYR A 358 4.61 -27.30 -1.67
C TYR A 358 3.81 -26.01 -1.63
N ALA A 359 2.47 -26.13 -1.57
CA ALA A 359 1.57 -24.99 -1.45
C ALA A 359 0.48 -25.26 -0.42
N GLU A 360 0.08 -24.25 0.33
CA GLU A 360 -1.07 -24.28 1.22
C GLU A 360 -1.77 -22.92 1.29
N PHE A 361 -3.05 -22.94 1.67
CA PHE A 361 -3.72 -21.77 2.23
C PHE A 361 -3.52 -21.79 3.74
N GLY A 362 -2.37 -21.31 4.18
CA GLY A 362 -1.92 -21.40 5.56
C GLY A 362 -2.34 -20.18 6.38
N THR A 363 -3.13 -20.38 7.44
CA THR A 363 -3.50 -19.28 8.34
C THR A 363 -2.36 -19.01 9.31
N VAL A 364 -1.95 -17.76 9.39
CA VAL A 364 -0.88 -17.25 10.27
C VAL A 364 -1.40 -16.16 11.20
N TYR A 365 -0.68 -15.93 12.30
CA TYR A 365 -1.11 -15.02 13.35
C TYR A 365 0.00 -14.05 13.72
N ARG A 366 -0.31 -12.74 13.72
CA ARG A 366 0.62 -11.68 14.13
C ARG A 366 -0.07 -10.72 15.06
N TYR A 367 0.60 -10.37 16.15
CA TYR A 367 0.07 -9.41 17.11
C TYR A 367 0.32 -7.98 16.62
N GLU A 368 -0.51 -7.55 15.66
CA GLU A 368 -0.51 -6.17 15.20
C GLU A 368 -1.07 -5.25 16.29
N GLN A 369 -0.48 -4.06 16.46
CA GLN A 369 -0.94 -3.09 17.46
C GLN A 369 -2.34 -2.58 17.11
N SER A 370 -3.14 -2.25 18.14
CA SER A 370 -4.56 -1.86 17.93
C SER A 370 -4.72 -0.67 16.99
N GLY A 371 -3.82 0.30 17.03
CA GLY A 371 -3.83 1.49 16.16
C GLY A 371 -3.50 1.21 14.71
N GLU A 372 -2.92 0.06 14.40
CA GLU A 372 -2.54 -0.33 13.04
C GLU A 372 -3.62 -1.13 12.32
N LEU A 373 -4.60 -1.67 13.06
CA LEU A 373 -5.65 -2.51 12.49
C LEU A 373 -6.56 -1.71 11.55
N HIS A 374 -6.79 -2.23 10.33
CA HIS A 374 -7.58 -1.54 9.33
C HIS A 374 -8.39 -2.50 8.46
N GLY A 375 -9.65 -2.75 8.84
CA GLY A 375 -10.56 -3.65 8.11
C GLY A 375 -9.90 -5.00 7.84
N LEU A 376 -9.97 -5.47 6.59
CA LEU A 376 -9.27 -6.69 6.14
C LEU A 376 -7.82 -6.45 5.68
N THR A 377 -7.39 -5.19 5.50
CA THR A 377 -6.03 -4.91 4.97
C THR A 377 -4.94 -5.11 6.01
N ARG A 378 -5.25 -4.96 7.31
CA ARG A 378 -4.32 -5.24 8.41
C ARG A 378 -5.06 -5.89 9.57
N VAL A 379 -4.81 -7.17 9.77
CA VAL A 379 -5.51 -8.06 10.70
C VAL A 379 -4.52 -8.88 11.52
N ARG A 380 -4.99 -9.49 12.62
CA ARG A 380 -4.16 -10.34 13.50
C ARG A 380 -4.16 -11.81 13.11
N GLY A 381 -5.17 -12.27 12.40
CA GLY A 381 -5.25 -13.62 11.84
C GLY A 381 -5.59 -13.55 10.36
N PHE A 382 -4.74 -14.09 9.49
CA PHE A 382 -4.94 -14.05 8.05
C PHE A 382 -4.40 -15.31 7.38
N THR A 383 -4.92 -15.58 6.20
CA THR A 383 -4.54 -16.76 5.40
C THR A 383 -3.65 -16.33 4.25
N GLN A 384 -2.47 -16.95 4.15
CA GLN A 384 -1.58 -16.78 3.01
C GLN A 384 -1.79 -17.91 2.02
N ASP A 385 -1.77 -17.60 0.74
CA ASP A 385 -1.62 -18.54 -0.36
C ASP A 385 -0.15 -18.92 -0.55
N ASP A 386 0.40 -19.44 0.51
CA ASP A 386 1.83 -19.62 0.70
C ASP A 386 2.35 -20.87 -0.01
N ALA A 387 3.48 -20.74 -0.67
CA ALA A 387 4.16 -21.89 -1.23
C ALA A 387 5.66 -21.73 -1.20
N HIS A 388 6.32 -22.89 -1.14
CA HIS A 388 7.76 -23.01 -1.05
C HIS A 388 8.26 -23.99 -2.10
N ILE A 389 9.25 -23.54 -2.85
CA ILE A 389 9.91 -24.34 -3.88
C ILE A 389 11.32 -24.64 -3.38
N PHE A 390 11.67 -25.91 -3.36
CA PHE A 390 13.03 -26.37 -3.05
C PHE A 390 13.67 -26.83 -4.36
N CYS A 391 14.69 -26.12 -4.81
CA CYS A 391 15.35 -26.38 -6.09
C CYS A 391 16.88 -26.37 -5.96
N SER A 392 17.56 -26.88 -6.99
CA SER A 392 19.03 -26.71 -7.09
C SER A 392 19.36 -25.28 -7.53
N GLN A 393 20.60 -24.85 -7.32
CA GLN A 393 21.09 -23.55 -7.78
C GLN A 393 20.89 -23.33 -9.28
N ASP A 394 21.09 -24.39 -10.08
CA ASP A 394 20.91 -24.31 -11.55
C ASP A 394 19.47 -24.08 -11.97
N GLN A 395 18.50 -24.51 -11.16
CA GLN A 395 17.06 -24.37 -11.44
C GLN A 395 16.49 -23.01 -10.98
N LEU A 396 17.21 -22.28 -10.12
CA LEU A 396 16.68 -21.09 -9.41
C LEU A 396 16.05 -20.06 -10.35
N VAL A 397 16.76 -19.64 -11.39
CA VAL A 397 16.27 -18.58 -12.31
C VAL A 397 15.01 -19.03 -13.05
N GLU A 398 15.02 -20.27 -13.58
CA GLU A 398 13.87 -20.82 -14.31
C GLU A 398 12.64 -20.97 -13.41
N GLU A 399 12.81 -21.46 -12.19
CA GLU A 399 11.70 -21.58 -11.22
C GLU A 399 11.17 -20.21 -10.80
N PHE A 400 12.05 -19.23 -10.61
CA PHE A 400 11.64 -17.87 -10.30
C PHE A 400 10.82 -17.24 -11.45
N GLU A 401 11.21 -17.47 -12.70
CA GLU A 401 10.45 -17.02 -13.87
C GLU A 401 9.05 -17.65 -13.95
N LYS A 402 8.93 -18.97 -13.65
CA LYS A 402 7.62 -19.67 -13.58
C LYS A 402 6.71 -19.09 -12.50
N VAL A 403 7.29 -18.69 -11.38
CA VAL A 403 6.53 -18.03 -10.30
C VAL A 403 6.05 -16.66 -10.74
N ILE A 404 6.86 -15.86 -11.43
CA ILE A 404 6.41 -14.59 -12.02
C ILE A 404 5.22 -14.83 -12.95
N ASP A 405 5.28 -15.83 -13.83
CA ASP A 405 4.18 -16.15 -14.74
C ASP A 405 2.88 -16.50 -13.99
N LEU A 406 2.98 -17.24 -12.89
CA LEU A 406 1.83 -17.57 -12.05
C LEU A 406 1.21 -16.31 -11.40
N VAL A 407 2.03 -15.40 -10.87
CA VAL A 407 1.54 -14.13 -10.29
C VAL A 407 0.84 -13.28 -11.35
N LEU A 408 1.44 -13.14 -12.53
CA LEU A 408 0.85 -12.40 -13.65
C LEU A 408 -0.45 -13.04 -14.14
N TYR A 409 -0.52 -14.38 -14.20
CA TYR A 409 -1.75 -15.09 -14.53
C TYR A 409 -2.88 -14.76 -13.54
N VAL A 410 -2.58 -14.75 -12.25
CA VAL A 410 -3.55 -14.40 -11.20
C VAL A 410 -4.05 -12.98 -11.38
N PHE A 411 -3.15 -12.02 -11.55
CA PHE A 411 -3.50 -10.61 -11.69
C PHE A 411 -4.33 -10.35 -12.95
N ASN A 412 -3.90 -10.88 -14.09
CA ASN A 412 -4.64 -10.74 -15.35
C ASN A 412 -6.05 -11.34 -15.28
N THR A 413 -6.21 -12.51 -14.63
CA THR A 413 -7.53 -13.17 -14.48
C THR A 413 -8.49 -12.33 -13.64
N LEU A 414 -7.98 -11.56 -12.69
CA LEU A 414 -8.77 -10.72 -11.78
C LEU A 414 -8.87 -9.26 -12.22
N GLY A 415 -8.22 -8.92 -13.34
CA GLY A 415 -8.25 -7.57 -13.94
C GLY A 415 -7.38 -6.55 -13.19
N PHE A 416 -6.33 -7.01 -12.49
CA PHE A 416 -5.31 -6.15 -11.91
C PHE A 416 -4.23 -5.86 -12.95
N ASP A 417 -4.37 -4.77 -13.68
CA ASP A 417 -3.40 -4.25 -14.66
C ASP A 417 -2.62 -3.03 -14.14
N ASN A 418 -3.02 -2.50 -12.99
CA ASN A 418 -2.43 -1.32 -12.34
C ASN A 418 -1.51 -1.74 -11.19
N TYR A 419 -0.37 -2.36 -11.51
CA TYR A 419 0.66 -2.73 -10.53
C TYR A 419 2.03 -2.18 -10.93
N GLU A 420 2.87 -1.97 -9.93
CA GLU A 420 4.29 -1.66 -10.07
C GLU A 420 5.11 -2.82 -9.54
N VAL A 421 6.24 -3.10 -10.17
CA VAL A 421 7.15 -4.17 -9.73
C VAL A 421 8.32 -3.53 -8.99
N GLN A 422 8.61 -4.03 -7.80
CA GLN A 422 9.68 -3.55 -6.94
C GLN A 422 10.61 -4.70 -6.58
N ILE A 423 11.90 -4.53 -6.86
CA ILE A 423 12.96 -5.41 -6.35
C ILE A 423 13.48 -4.79 -5.06
N SER A 424 13.32 -5.50 -3.96
CA SER A 424 13.75 -5.08 -2.62
C SER A 424 15.06 -5.79 -2.27
N LEU A 425 16.14 -5.02 -2.17
CA LEU A 425 17.49 -5.49 -1.89
C LEU A 425 17.90 -5.11 -0.47
N LYS A 426 18.99 -5.73 0.04
CA LYS A 426 19.52 -5.39 1.36
C LYS A 426 20.08 -3.96 1.40
N ASP A 427 20.05 -3.33 2.58
CA ASP A 427 20.82 -2.11 2.84
C ASP A 427 22.30 -2.49 2.99
N LYS A 428 23.15 -1.87 2.19
CA LYS A 428 24.62 -2.09 2.22
C LYS A 428 25.28 -1.55 3.49
N ASN A 429 24.57 -0.71 4.25
CA ASN A 429 25.08 -0.04 5.45
C ASN A 429 24.55 -0.64 6.76
N ASP A 430 23.69 -1.66 6.71
CA ASP A 430 23.06 -2.28 7.89
C ASP A 430 23.13 -3.81 7.79
N ASP A 431 24.32 -4.36 8.06
CA ASP A 431 24.53 -5.80 8.05
C ASP A 431 23.85 -6.52 9.25
N GLU A 432 23.55 -5.82 10.34
CA GLU A 432 22.93 -6.43 11.53
C GLU A 432 21.46 -6.84 11.30
N LYS A 433 20.78 -6.18 10.37
CA LYS A 433 19.40 -6.47 10.00
C LYS A 433 19.28 -7.83 9.30
N TYR A 434 20.30 -8.26 8.57
CA TYR A 434 20.25 -9.39 7.64
C TYR A 434 21.03 -10.58 8.15
N ILE A 435 20.64 -11.80 7.71
CA ILE A 435 21.31 -13.05 8.02
C ILE A 435 21.85 -13.69 6.73
N GLY A 436 22.89 -14.53 6.83
CA GLY A 436 23.53 -15.21 5.70
C GLY A 436 24.81 -14.54 5.24
N SER A 437 25.56 -15.21 4.35
CA SER A 437 26.82 -14.69 3.81
C SER A 437 26.60 -13.69 2.68
N ALA A 438 27.57 -12.83 2.43
CA ALA A 438 27.53 -11.88 1.31
C ALA A 438 27.39 -12.59 -0.04
N GLU A 439 28.06 -13.74 -0.23
CA GLU A 439 27.97 -14.54 -1.45
C GLU A 439 26.56 -15.07 -1.71
N MET A 440 25.83 -15.52 -0.67
CA MET A 440 24.44 -15.96 -0.79
C MET A 440 23.53 -14.82 -1.21
N TRP A 441 23.75 -13.62 -0.65
CA TRP A 441 23.00 -12.41 -1.02
C TRP A 441 23.25 -12.02 -2.47
N ASP A 442 24.51 -12.01 -2.91
CA ASP A 442 24.86 -11.67 -4.30
C ASP A 442 24.23 -12.66 -5.30
N LEU A 443 24.25 -13.96 -4.99
CA LEU A 443 23.60 -14.99 -5.82
C LEU A 443 22.09 -14.77 -5.90
N ALA A 444 21.43 -14.51 -4.78
CA ALA A 444 19.99 -14.29 -4.71
C ALA A 444 19.56 -13.00 -5.43
N GLU A 445 20.25 -11.88 -5.19
CA GLU A 445 19.97 -10.60 -5.83
C GLU A 445 20.15 -10.67 -7.35
N ASN A 446 21.25 -11.28 -7.82
CA ASN A 446 21.50 -11.49 -9.25
C ASN A 446 20.44 -12.37 -9.91
N ALA A 447 19.98 -13.43 -9.24
CA ALA A 447 18.94 -14.32 -9.76
C ALA A 447 17.61 -13.60 -9.96
N ILE A 448 17.18 -12.78 -8.97
CA ILE A 448 15.95 -11.98 -9.05
C ILE A 448 16.02 -10.97 -10.20
N VAL A 449 17.11 -10.19 -10.27
CA VAL A 449 17.29 -9.18 -11.33
C VAL A 449 17.30 -9.85 -12.70
N LYS A 450 18.00 -10.99 -12.87
CA LYS A 450 18.06 -11.73 -14.13
C LYS A 450 16.69 -12.24 -14.57
N ALA A 451 15.93 -12.88 -13.67
CA ALA A 451 14.60 -13.40 -13.97
C ALA A 451 13.60 -12.27 -14.31
N THR A 452 13.61 -11.17 -13.53
CA THR A 452 12.72 -10.03 -13.75
C THR A 452 13.01 -9.35 -15.10
N THR A 453 14.30 -9.21 -15.45
CA THR A 453 14.74 -8.65 -16.74
C THR A 453 14.33 -9.55 -17.90
N ALA A 454 14.49 -10.87 -17.78
CA ALA A 454 14.09 -11.84 -18.81
C ALA A 454 12.58 -11.77 -19.10
N LYS A 455 11.74 -11.49 -18.08
CA LYS A 455 10.29 -11.28 -18.23
C LYS A 455 9.93 -9.89 -18.76
N LYS A 456 10.89 -9.01 -19.02
CA LYS A 456 10.70 -7.64 -19.52
C LYS A 456 9.76 -6.80 -18.66
N LEU A 457 9.77 -7.01 -17.35
CA LEU A 457 9.00 -6.21 -16.40
C LEU A 457 9.71 -4.89 -16.14
N ASN A 458 8.95 -3.80 -16.13
CA ASN A 458 9.44 -2.52 -15.63
C ASN A 458 9.49 -2.58 -14.11
N TYR A 459 10.66 -2.42 -13.51
CA TYR A 459 10.83 -2.50 -12.07
C TYR A 459 11.63 -1.33 -11.51
N THR A 460 11.42 -1.05 -10.23
CA THR A 460 12.26 -0.17 -9.41
C THR A 460 13.08 -1.01 -8.45
N ILE A 461 14.23 -0.49 -8.02
CA ILE A 461 15.05 -1.13 -6.99
C ILE A 461 14.99 -0.27 -5.74
N GLU A 462 14.62 -0.90 -4.61
CA GLU A 462 14.59 -0.27 -3.29
C GLU A 462 15.55 -0.99 -2.35
N TYR A 463 16.47 -0.25 -1.76
CA TYR A 463 17.43 -0.76 -0.80
C TYR A 463 16.88 -0.66 0.64
N GLY A 464 17.17 -1.66 1.46
CA GLY A 464 16.71 -1.70 2.86
C GLY A 464 15.35 -2.36 3.08
N GLU A 465 14.60 -2.65 2.00
CA GLU A 465 13.26 -3.25 2.04
C GLU A 465 13.26 -4.79 1.89
N ALA A 466 14.43 -5.42 1.75
CA ALA A 466 14.54 -6.88 1.71
C ALA A 466 14.09 -7.52 3.03
N ALA A 467 13.63 -8.79 2.95
CA ALA A 467 13.44 -9.60 4.14
C ALA A 467 14.78 -9.87 4.83
N PHE A 468 14.75 -10.14 6.14
CA PHE A 468 16.00 -10.37 6.88
C PHE A 468 16.79 -11.60 6.40
N TYR A 469 16.15 -12.52 5.67
CA TYR A 469 16.71 -13.77 5.15
C TYR A 469 16.96 -13.80 3.64
N GLY A 470 16.50 -12.80 2.89
CA GLY A 470 16.72 -12.76 1.44
C GLY A 470 16.03 -11.60 0.72
N PRO A 471 16.47 -11.32 -0.52
CA PRO A 471 15.87 -10.31 -1.37
C PRO A 471 14.49 -10.76 -1.89
N LYS A 472 13.67 -9.79 -2.31
CA LYS A 472 12.31 -10.08 -2.77
C LYS A 472 11.91 -9.27 -3.99
N LEU A 473 10.98 -9.83 -4.76
CA LEU A 473 10.24 -9.17 -5.84
C LEU A 473 8.81 -8.97 -5.37
N ASP A 474 8.40 -7.73 -5.24
CA ASP A 474 7.08 -7.34 -4.79
C ASP A 474 6.24 -6.77 -5.93
N PHE A 475 4.97 -7.14 -5.96
CA PHE A 475 3.96 -6.57 -6.85
C PHE A 475 3.08 -5.61 -6.06
N MET A 476 3.29 -4.32 -6.29
CA MET A 476 2.60 -3.23 -5.61
C MET A 476 1.38 -2.82 -6.42
N VAL A 477 0.19 -3.22 -5.97
CA VAL A 477 -1.09 -2.87 -6.60
C VAL A 477 -1.61 -1.56 -6.02
N LYS A 478 -2.15 -0.68 -6.86
CA LYS A 478 -2.77 0.57 -6.42
C LYS A 478 -4.26 0.38 -6.18
N ASP A 479 -4.72 0.83 -5.03
CA ASP A 479 -6.15 0.89 -4.73
C ASP A 479 -6.84 2.08 -5.43
N ALA A 480 -8.12 2.25 -5.18
CA ALA A 480 -8.91 3.35 -5.76
C ALA A 480 -8.45 4.76 -5.33
N LEU A 481 -7.62 4.88 -4.29
CA LEU A 481 -6.98 6.12 -3.82
C LEU A 481 -5.54 6.27 -4.31
N ASN A 482 -5.07 5.43 -5.22
CA ASN A 482 -3.66 5.32 -5.63
C ASN A 482 -2.69 4.94 -4.48
N ARG A 483 -3.19 4.42 -3.34
CA ARG A 483 -2.33 3.87 -2.30
C ARG A 483 -1.75 2.55 -2.78
N LYS A 484 -0.45 2.36 -2.59
CA LYS A 484 0.25 1.13 -2.97
C LYS A 484 0.05 0.07 -1.88
N TRP A 485 -0.33 -1.13 -2.30
CA TRP A 485 -0.47 -2.30 -1.45
C TRP A 485 0.38 -3.44 -1.99
N GLN A 486 1.28 -3.95 -1.18
CA GLN A 486 2.00 -5.17 -1.49
C GLN A 486 1.02 -6.34 -1.45
N LEU A 487 0.79 -6.96 -2.61
CA LEU A 487 0.01 -8.18 -2.77
C LEU A 487 0.94 -9.35 -3.08
N GLY A 488 1.30 -9.56 -4.34
CA GLY A 488 2.19 -10.66 -4.73
C GLY A 488 3.62 -10.45 -4.26
N THR A 489 4.24 -11.48 -3.72
CA THR A 489 5.64 -11.47 -3.29
C THR A 489 6.33 -12.78 -3.68
N ILE A 490 7.58 -12.67 -4.15
CA ILE A 490 8.48 -13.79 -4.45
C ILE A 490 9.82 -13.51 -3.77
N GLN A 491 10.37 -14.46 -3.02
CA GLN A 491 11.60 -14.28 -2.24
C GLN A 491 12.54 -15.46 -2.45
N VAL A 492 13.84 -15.19 -2.50
CA VAL A 492 14.88 -16.23 -2.52
C VAL A 492 15.49 -16.35 -1.14
N ASP A 493 15.62 -17.56 -0.65
CA ASP A 493 16.11 -17.87 0.69
C ASP A 493 17.12 -19.02 0.67
N TYR A 494 18.34 -18.73 1.13
CA TYR A 494 19.40 -19.70 1.38
C TYR A 494 19.51 -20.05 2.88
N ASN A 495 18.88 -19.26 3.75
CA ASN A 495 19.07 -19.34 5.20
C ASN A 495 18.23 -20.44 5.85
N LEU A 496 16.94 -20.56 5.50
CA LEU A 496 16.10 -21.63 6.06
C LEU A 496 16.60 -23.01 5.68
N PRO A 497 16.98 -23.28 4.41
CA PRO A 497 17.62 -24.56 4.06
C PRO A 497 18.87 -24.87 4.89
N GLU A 498 19.66 -23.87 5.25
CA GLU A 498 20.82 -24.04 6.13
C GLU A 498 20.42 -24.32 7.57
N ARG A 499 19.54 -23.51 8.14
CA ARG A 499 19.11 -23.62 9.55
C ARG A 499 18.39 -24.93 9.86
N PHE A 500 17.65 -25.48 8.89
CA PHE A 500 16.96 -26.76 9.00
C PHE A 500 17.81 -27.94 8.53
N ASP A 501 19.06 -27.71 8.09
CA ASP A 501 19.98 -28.72 7.51
C ASP A 501 19.30 -29.54 6.40
N LEU A 502 18.61 -28.88 5.48
CA LEU A 502 17.94 -29.52 4.35
C LEU A 502 18.97 -29.99 3.33
N LYS A 503 18.75 -31.20 2.76
CA LYS A 503 19.69 -31.85 1.84
C LYS A 503 18.95 -32.55 0.72
N PHE A 504 19.64 -32.68 -0.41
CA PHE A 504 19.33 -33.64 -1.47
C PHE A 504 20.60 -34.28 -1.99
N LYS A 505 20.51 -35.47 -2.62
CA LYS A 505 21.62 -36.12 -3.27
C LYS A 505 21.85 -35.58 -4.66
N ASN A 506 23.02 -35.00 -4.92
CA ASN A 506 23.41 -34.52 -6.24
C ASN A 506 23.80 -35.67 -7.21
N LYS A 507 24.18 -35.34 -8.43
CA LYS A 507 24.57 -36.31 -9.47
C LYS A 507 25.76 -37.23 -9.07
N ASN A 508 26.58 -36.78 -8.12
CA ASN A 508 27.73 -37.52 -7.60
C ASN A 508 27.39 -38.25 -6.29
N ASN A 509 26.11 -38.37 -5.93
CA ASN A 509 25.63 -38.97 -4.68
C ASN A 509 26.15 -38.27 -3.40
N GLN A 510 26.51 -37.00 -3.51
CA GLN A 510 26.92 -36.16 -2.38
C GLN A 510 25.75 -35.35 -1.87
N ASP A 511 25.77 -35.02 -0.58
CA ASP A 511 24.77 -34.12 0.00
C ASP A 511 25.01 -32.70 -0.49
N GLU A 512 23.95 -32.09 -0.99
CA GLU A 512 23.91 -30.71 -1.43
C GLU A 512 22.67 -30.01 -0.83
N ARG A 513 22.77 -28.71 -0.56
CA ARG A 513 21.68 -27.91 0.05
C ARG A 513 20.82 -27.32 -1.04
N PRO A 514 19.46 -27.43 -0.95
CA PRO A 514 18.58 -26.77 -1.89
C PRO A 514 18.54 -25.26 -1.64
N VAL A 515 18.16 -24.50 -2.67
CA VAL A 515 17.72 -23.11 -2.56
C VAL A 515 16.21 -23.12 -2.37
N MET A 516 15.69 -22.22 -1.55
CA MET A 516 14.26 -22.11 -1.31
C MET A 516 13.71 -20.83 -1.94
N ILE A 517 12.56 -20.93 -2.62
CA ILE A 517 11.81 -19.80 -3.12
C ILE A 517 10.49 -19.76 -2.37
N HIS A 518 10.20 -18.63 -1.71
CA HIS A 518 8.90 -18.34 -1.12
C HIS A 518 8.05 -17.57 -2.12
N ARG A 519 6.76 -17.87 -2.20
CA ARG A 519 5.86 -17.07 -3.03
C ARG A 519 4.45 -17.07 -2.51
N ALA A 520 3.76 -15.94 -2.68
CA ALA A 520 2.36 -15.76 -2.37
C ALA A 520 1.75 -14.77 -3.37
N PRO A 521 1.05 -15.22 -4.45
CA PRO A 521 0.39 -14.36 -5.44
C PRO A 521 -0.65 -13.41 -4.86
N PHE A 522 -1.49 -13.87 -3.93
CA PHE A 522 -2.44 -13.01 -3.21
C PHE A 522 -1.78 -12.29 -2.02
N GLY A 523 -0.76 -12.90 -1.43
CA GLY A 523 -0.18 -12.51 -0.16
C GLY A 523 -1.10 -12.89 1.00
N SER A 524 -1.74 -11.92 1.65
CA SER A 524 -2.84 -12.16 2.59
C SER A 524 -4.16 -12.20 1.82
N LEU A 525 -4.90 -13.29 1.92
CA LEU A 525 -6.21 -13.45 1.26
C LEU A 525 -7.21 -12.40 1.78
N GLU A 526 -7.13 -12.03 3.04
CA GLU A 526 -7.94 -10.97 3.65
C GLU A 526 -7.65 -9.62 2.99
N ARG A 527 -6.38 -9.24 2.89
CA ARG A 527 -5.95 -8.00 2.21
C ARG A 527 -6.32 -8.03 0.73
N PHE A 528 -6.09 -9.14 0.08
CA PHE A 528 -6.43 -9.32 -1.33
C PHE A 528 -7.92 -9.10 -1.59
N VAL A 529 -8.80 -9.70 -0.75
CA VAL A 529 -10.25 -9.50 -0.85
C VAL A 529 -10.63 -8.04 -0.57
N ALA A 530 -9.99 -7.37 0.39
CA ALA A 530 -10.20 -5.94 0.62
C ALA A 530 -9.94 -5.12 -0.66
N ILE A 531 -8.77 -5.31 -1.26
CA ILE A 531 -8.37 -4.60 -2.47
C ILE A 531 -9.27 -4.99 -3.66
N LEU A 532 -9.65 -6.26 -3.77
CA LEU A 532 -10.58 -6.72 -4.80
C LEU A 532 -11.97 -6.05 -4.68
N ILE A 533 -12.49 -5.90 -3.45
CA ILE A 533 -13.75 -5.19 -3.17
C ILE A 533 -13.63 -3.73 -3.63
N GLU A 534 -12.55 -3.05 -3.28
CA GLU A 534 -12.31 -1.65 -3.64
C GLU A 534 -12.10 -1.47 -5.15
N HIS A 535 -11.30 -2.34 -5.76
CA HIS A 535 -11.02 -2.34 -7.20
C HIS A 535 -12.30 -2.52 -8.03
N THR A 536 -13.13 -3.51 -7.68
CA THR A 536 -14.38 -3.83 -8.40
C THR A 536 -15.57 -2.97 -7.96
N GLY A 537 -15.46 -2.18 -6.87
CA GLY A 537 -16.61 -1.51 -6.23
C GLY A 537 -17.68 -2.51 -5.76
N GLY A 538 -17.28 -3.74 -5.44
CA GLY A 538 -18.16 -4.85 -5.04
C GLY A 538 -18.90 -5.54 -6.21
N VAL A 539 -18.60 -5.18 -7.46
CA VAL A 539 -19.11 -5.86 -8.66
C VAL A 539 -18.10 -6.90 -9.10
N PHE A 540 -18.13 -8.05 -8.47
CA PHE A 540 -17.17 -9.11 -8.74
C PHE A 540 -17.36 -9.75 -10.12
N PRO A 541 -16.28 -10.30 -10.73
CA PRO A 541 -16.41 -11.20 -11.87
C PRO A 541 -17.42 -12.30 -11.62
N MET A 542 -18.18 -12.69 -12.63
CA MET A 542 -19.31 -13.60 -12.48
C MET A 542 -18.94 -14.95 -11.84
N TRP A 543 -17.76 -15.46 -12.09
CA TRP A 543 -17.26 -16.72 -11.54
C TRP A 543 -16.99 -16.63 -10.01
N LEU A 544 -16.68 -15.43 -9.50
CA LEU A 544 -16.45 -15.18 -8.07
C LEU A 544 -17.73 -14.89 -7.29
N THR A 545 -18.80 -14.46 -7.94
CA THR A 545 -20.03 -14.03 -7.27
C THR A 545 -20.72 -15.20 -6.59
N SER A 546 -21.09 -15.07 -5.33
CA SER A 546 -21.84 -16.11 -4.59
C SER A 546 -23.21 -16.38 -5.19
N ASN A 547 -23.83 -15.38 -5.82
CA ASN A 547 -25.12 -15.46 -6.48
C ASN A 547 -25.01 -14.82 -7.87
N GLN A 548 -25.09 -15.64 -8.93
CA GLN A 548 -24.91 -15.19 -10.31
C GLN A 548 -26.19 -14.62 -10.90
N ILE A 549 -27.34 -15.16 -10.49
CA ILE A 549 -28.65 -14.74 -10.97
C ILE A 549 -29.69 -14.80 -9.84
N VAL A 550 -30.52 -13.77 -9.75
CA VAL A 550 -31.73 -13.78 -8.92
C VAL A 550 -32.93 -13.94 -9.85
N LEU A 551 -33.74 -14.99 -9.61
CA LEU A 551 -35.03 -15.19 -10.25
C LEU A 551 -36.11 -14.50 -9.41
N ILE A 552 -36.83 -13.55 -9.97
CA ILE A 552 -37.87 -12.77 -9.31
C ILE A 552 -39.22 -13.24 -9.84
N SER A 553 -40.03 -13.93 -9.01
CA SER A 553 -41.41 -14.21 -9.36
C SER A 553 -42.30 -13.00 -9.14
N VAL A 554 -43.11 -12.64 -10.14
CA VAL A 554 -44.04 -11.49 -10.06
C VAL A 554 -45.24 -11.79 -9.17
N GLY A 555 -45.54 -13.07 -8.92
CA GLY A 555 -46.60 -13.51 -8.01
C GLY A 555 -46.59 -15.02 -7.83
N GLU A 556 -47.39 -15.54 -6.89
CA GLU A 556 -47.45 -16.94 -6.52
C GLU A 556 -47.73 -17.88 -7.72
N LYS A 557 -48.54 -17.44 -8.68
CA LYS A 557 -48.88 -18.22 -9.91
C LYS A 557 -47.65 -18.59 -10.73
N HIS A 558 -46.54 -17.84 -10.59
CA HIS A 558 -45.30 -18.02 -11.36
C HIS A 558 -44.22 -18.78 -10.59
N GLU A 559 -44.46 -19.04 -9.31
CA GLU A 559 -43.47 -19.67 -8.44
C GLU A 559 -43.09 -21.08 -8.90
N LYS A 560 -44.06 -21.87 -9.36
CA LYS A 560 -43.82 -23.24 -9.88
C LYS A 560 -42.88 -23.24 -11.08
N PHE A 561 -43.06 -22.26 -12.01
CA PHE A 561 -42.19 -22.12 -13.17
C PHE A 561 -40.82 -21.57 -12.76
N ALA A 562 -40.77 -20.58 -11.87
CA ALA A 562 -39.54 -20.05 -11.34
C ALA A 562 -38.67 -21.12 -10.64
N LYS A 563 -39.27 -22.01 -9.86
CA LYS A 563 -38.61 -23.17 -9.27
C LYS A 563 -38.04 -24.12 -10.32
N LYS A 564 -38.79 -24.38 -11.41
CA LYS A 564 -38.29 -25.19 -12.53
C LYS A 564 -37.07 -24.55 -13.20
N VAL A 565 -37.10 -23.25 -13.45
CA VAL A 565 -35.96 -22.50 -14.02
C VAL A 565 -34.76 -22.53 -13.06
N SER A 566 -34.98 -22.29 -11.77
CA SER A 566 -33.92 -22.38 -10.74
C SER A 566 -33.25 -23.76 -10.75
N SER A 567 -34.02 -24.83 -10.79
CA SER A 567 -33.49 -26.20 -10.84
C SER A 567 -32.70 -26.49 -12.14
N LEU A 568 -33.09 -25.92 -13.27
CA LEU A 568 -32.31 -26.04 -14.51
C LEU A 568 -30.98 -25.29 -14.44
N LEU A 569 -30.98 -24.10 -13.84
CA LEU A 569 -29.76 -23.33 -13.64
C LEU A 569 -28.80 -24.04 -12.66
N GLU A 570 -29.35 -24.61 -11.60
CA GLU A 570 -28.57 -25.39 -10.63
C GLU A 570 -27.92 -26.62 -11.28
N LYS A 571 -28.68 -27.37 -12.13
CA LYS A 571 -28.12 -28.49 -12.90
C LYS A 571 -27.02 -28.06 -13.89
N ALA A 572 -27.06 -26.82 -14.34
CA ALA A 572 -26.03 -26.21 -15.17
C ALA A 572 -24.90 -25.56 -14.35
N GLU A 573 -24.85 -25.85 -13.04
CA GLU A 573 -23.85 -25.28 -12.09
C GLU A 573 -23.89 -23.75 -12.00
N ILE A 574 -25.02 -23.12 -12.35
CA ILE A 574 -25.25 -21.69 -12.21
C ILE A 574 -25.89 -21.41 -10.85
N ARG A 575 -25.24 -20.58 -10.04
CA ARG A 575 -25.71 -20.21 -8.70
C ARG A 575 -26.86 -19.22 -8.80
N ALA A 576 -28.05 -19.74 -8.72
CA ALA A 576 -29.30 -19.00 -8.80
C ALA A 576 -30.00 -18.93 -7.42
N THR A 577 -30.59 -17.78 -7.14
CA THR A 577 -31.49 -17.62 -5.97
C THR A 577 -32.86 -17.25 -6.46
N LEU A 578 -33.89 -17.89 -5.91
CA LEU A 578 -35.29 -17.56 -6.16
C LEU A 578 -35.80 -16.56 -5.11
N ASP A 579 -36.19 -15.35 -5.54
CA ASP A 579 -36.87 -14.39 -4.68
C ASP A 579 -38.38 -14.48 -4.87
N ASN A 580 -39.01 -15.32 -4.03
CA ASN A 580 -40.46 -15.54 -3.98
C ASN A 580 -41.11 -14.82 -2.78
N ARG A 581 -40.43 -13.93 -2.12
CA ARG A 581 -40.98 -13.15 -0.99
C ARG A 581 -42.22 -12.36 -1.44
N ASN A 582 -43.15 -12.17 -0.49
CA ASN A 582 -44.32 -11.32 -0.74
C ASN A 582 -43.96 -9.82 -0.68
N GLU A 583 -43.25 -9.37 -1.71
CA GLU A 583 -42.75 -7.99 -1.86
C GLU A 583 -42.97 -7.51 -3.30
N THR A 584 -43.00 -6.20 -3.49
CA THR A 584 -43.12 -5.61 -4.84
C THR A 584 -41.91 -5.97 -5.71
N VAL A 585 -42.14 -6.19 -7.00
CA VAL A 585 -41.05 -6.46 -7.97
C VAL A 585 -40.01 -5.37 -7.96
N GLY A 586 -40.41 -4.10 -7.85
CA GLY A 586 -39.48 -2.96 -7.78
C GLY A 586 -38.57 -3.00 -6.55
N LYS A 587 -39.07 -3.46 -5.39
CA LYS A 587 -38.26 -3.65 -4.18
C LYS A 587 -37.27 -4.80 -4.37
N LYS A 588 -37.69 -5.93 -4.91
CA LYS A 588 -36.83 -7.11 -5.19
C LYS A 588 -35.71 -6.75 -6.18
N ILE A 589 -36.02 -5.99 -7.23
CA ILE A 589 -35.03 -5.48 -8.20
C ILE A 589 -34.01 -4.59 -7.49
N ARG A 590 -34.46 -3.57 -6.74
CA ARG A 590 -33.59 -2.64 -6.01
C ARG A 590 -32.64 -3.37 -5.03
N GLU A 591 -33.18 -4.35 -4.29
CA GLU A 591 -32.35 -5.14 -3.36
C GLU A 591 -31.33 -6.01 -4.11
N SER A 592 -31.67 -6.57 -5.26
CA SER A 592 -30.75 -7.32 -6.10
C SER A 592 -29.64 -6.41 -6.67
N GLU A 593 -29.97 -5.20 -7.10
CA GLU A 593 -29.02 -4.17 -7.52
C GLU A 593 -28.09 -3.73 -6.38
N GLN A 594 -28.63 -3.50 -5.19
CA GLN A 594 -27.85 -3.16 -4.01
C GLN A 594 -26.88 -4.27 -3.59
N ASN A 595 -27.30 -5.54 -3.78
CA ASN A 595 -26.45 -6.72 -3.56
C ASN A 595 -25.50 -7.02 -4.72
N LYS A 596 -25.45 -6.16 -5.75
CA LYS A 596 -24.56 -6.29 -6.91
C LYS A 596 -24.68 -7.64 -7.62
N VAL A 597 -25.89 -8.21 -7.67
CA VAL A 597 -26.12 -9.47 -8.38
C VAL A 597 -26.01 -9.22 -9.90
N PRO A 598 -25.19 -9.99 -10.64
CA PRO A 598 -24.91 -9.73 -12.04
C PRO A 598 -26.15 -9.80 -12.94
N TYR A 599 -27.04 -10.77 -12.69
CA TYR A 599 -28.22 -10.99 -13.50
C TYR A 599 -29.51 -11.08 -12.67
N MET A 600 -30.60 -10.62 -13.26
CA MET A 600 -31.94 -10.75 -12.71
C MET A 600 -32.87 -11.33 -13.78
N GLY A 601 -33.57 -12.42 -13.45
CA GLY A 601 -34.62 -13.02 -14.27
C GLY A 601 -35.98 -12.72 -13.70
N ILE A 602 -36.79 -11.89 -14.38
CA ILE A 602 -38.16 -11.55 -13.96
C ILE A 602 -39.11 -12.54 -14.63
N ILE A 603 -39.85 -13.30 -13.83
CA ILE A 603 -40.76 -14.37 -14.31
C ILE A 603 -42.20 -13.94 -14.12
N ALA A 604 -42.93 -13.76 -15.25
CA ALA A 604 -44.32 -13.34 -15.35
C ALA A 604 -45.06 -14.16 -16.44
N VAL A 605 -46.40 -14.03 -16.53
CA VAL A 605 -47.27 -14.85 -17.43
C VAL A 605 -46.92 -14.68 -18.92
N SER A 606 -46.51 -13.52 -19.35
CA SER A 606 -46.33 -13.19 -20.77
C SER A 606 -44.93 -12.71 -21.16
N TYR A 607 -44.01 -12.54 -20.21
CA TYR A 607 -42.67 -12.04 -20.48
C TYR A 607 -41.65 -12.65 -19.54
N THR A 608 -40.65 -13.28 -20.12
CA THR A 608 -39.41 -13.62 -19.41
C THR A 608 -38.36 -12.63 -19.82
N HIS A 609 -38.08 -11.63 -19.01
CA HIS A 609 -37.03 -10.66 -19.27
C HIS A 609 -35.79 -10.96 -18.42
N LEU A 610 -34.65 -11.12 -19.10
CA LEU A 610 -33.35 -11.13 -18.46
C LEU A 610 -32.79 -9.72 -18.49
N ARG A 611 -32.58 -9.12 -17.31
CA ARG A 611 -31.82 -7.86 -17.16
C ARG A 611 -30.40 -8.17 -16.70
N ALA A 612 -29.41 -7.64 -17.44
CA ALA A 612 -28.04 -7.57 -17.00
C ALA A 612 -27.80 -6.22 -16.32
N HIS A 613 -27.05 -6.19 -15.24
CA HIS A 613 -26.54 -4.95 -14.69
C HIS A 613 -25.59 -4.33 -15.72
N GLU A 614 -25.78 -3.05 -16.03
CA GLU A 614 -25.02 -2.38 -17.09
C GLU A 614 -23.54 -2.23 -16.73
N THR A 615 -22.74 -3.22 -17.06
CA THR A 615 -21.30 -3.04 -17.34
C THR A 615 -20.84 -4.21 -18.24
N LYS A 616 -20.51 -3.91 -19.49
CA LYS A 616 -19.88 -4.80 -20.50
C LYS A 616 -20.54 -6.17 -20.82
N ALA A 617 -21.68 -6.51 -20.23
CA ALA A 617 -22.31 -7.83 -20.37
C ALA A 617 -23.39 -7.93 -21.49
N LYS A 618 -23.48 -6.97 -22.41
CA LYS A 618 -24.45 -7.00 -23.52
C LYS A 618 -24.26 -8.17 -24.50
N LEU A 619 -23.14 -8.90 -24.43
CA LEU A 619 -22.84 -9.96 -25.41
C LEU A 619 -23.33 -11.36 -25.04
N VAL A 620 -23.53 -11.65 -23.74
CA VAL A 620 -23.85 -13.03 -23.29
C VAL A 620 -25.35 -13.32 -23.25
N CYS A 621 -26.20 -12.30 -23.13
CA CYS A 621 -27.67 -12.50 -23.12
C CYS A 621 -28.27 -12.98 -24.46
N ARG A 622 -27.60 -12.73 -25.60
CA ARG A 622 -28.08 -13.18 -26.92
C ARG A 622 -27.90 -14.67 -27.17
N LEU A 623 -26.87 -15.28 -26.58
CA LEU A 623 -26.50 -16.69 -26.84
C LEU A 623 -27.37 -17.71 -26.09
N LEU A 624 -28.11 -17.33 -25.06
CA LEU A 624 -29.00 -18.22 -24.29
C LEU A 624 -30.46 -18.22 -24.85
N LEU A 625 -30.82 -17.24 -25.69
CA LEU A 625 -32.16 -17.12 -26.27
C LEU A 625 -32.28 -17.76 -27.67
N GLU A 626 -31.17 -18.09 -28.33
CA GLU A 626 -31.15 -18.63 -29.69
C GLU A 626 -31.07 -20.17 -29.78
N LYS A 627 -31.11 -20.89 -28.64
CA LYS A 627 -31.28 -22.36 -28.64
C LYS A 627 -32.70 -22.75 -28.21
N LYS A 628 -33.65 -22.57 -29.09
CA LYS A 628 -34.87 -23.38 -29.21
C LYS A 628 -34.79 -24.19 -30.46
#